data_bb9f5064b956a792e5d7d9e8afecf176
#
_entry.id   bb9f5064b956a792e5d7d9e8afecf176
#
_cell.length_a   1.000
_cell.length_b   1.000
_cell.length_c   1.000
_cell.angle_alpha   90.00
_cell.angle_beta   90.00
_cell.angle_gamma   90.00
#
_symmetry.space_group_name_H-M   'P 1'
#
loop_
_entity.id
_entity.type
_entity.pdbx_description
1 polymer ?
#
loop_
_entity_poly.entity_id
_entity_poly.type
_entity_poly.pdbx_seq_one_letter_code
_entity_poly.pdbx_strand_id
1 'polypeptide(L)' 'MKDLVAYIAKALVDNPEQVAVSEVAGERSTVIELKVAEGDRGKVIGKEGRIIKSIRTIINSASAKLDKRATVEIIE' A
#
# COMPACT_ATOMS: atom_id res chain seq x y z
N MET A 1 -8.21 1.85 -5.94
CA MET A 1 -7.35 1.25 -4.91
C MET A 1 -6.07 2.04 -4.65
N LYS A 2 -5.45 2.52 -5.71
CA LYS A 2 -4.24 3.32 -5.58
C LYS A 2 -4.42 4.53 -4.65
N ASP A 3 -5.53 5.23 -4.80
CA ASP A 3 -5.81 6.41 -3.98
C ASP A 3 -5.99 6.07 -2.50
N LEU A 4 -6.59 4.92 -2.21
CA LEU A 4 -6.76 4.46 -0.83
C LEU A 4 -5.40 4.15 -0.19
N VAL A 5 -4.53 3.46 -0.91
CA VAL A 5 -3.17 3.17 -0.40
C VAL A 5 -2.41 4.47 -0.16
N ALA A 6 -2.48 5.41 -1.09
CA ALA A 6 -1.83 6.70 -0.95
C ALA A 6 -2.34 7.45 0.28
N TYR A 7 -3.64 7.46 0.49
CA TYR A 7 -4.25 8.12 1.64
C TYR A 7 -3.74 7.53 2.96
N ILE A 8 -3.74 6.20 3.06
CA ILE A 8 -3.28 5.52 4.28
C ILE A 8 -1.79 5.82 4.53
N ALA A 9 -0.97 5.70 3.49
CA ALA A 9 0.47 5.93 3.62
C ALA A 9 0.77 7.37 4.05
N LYS A 10 0.12 8.34 3.43
CA LYS A 10 0.33 9.75 3.76
C LYS A 10 -0.07 10.08 5.19
N ALA A 11 -1.05 9.36 5.74
CA ALA A 11 -1.47 9.55 7.12
C ALA A 11 -0.47 8.99 8.13
N LEU A 12 0.38 8.06 7.73
CA LEU A 12 1.32 7.37 8.61
C LEU A 12 2.73 7.96 8.62
N VAL A 13 3.13 8.62 7.54
CA VAL A 13 4.53 9.04 7.36
C VAL A 13 4.77 10.49 7.76
N ASP A 14 6.04 10.82 7.99
CA ASP A 14 6.46 12.19 8.28
C ASP A 14 6.65 13.02 7.01
N ASN A 15 6.92 12.34 5.88
CA ASN A 15 7.20 13.00 4.61
C ASN A 15 6.16 12.58 3.56
N PRO A 16 4.89 13.04 3.71
CA PRO A 16 3.84 12.62 2.77
C PRO A 16 4.08 13.06 1.33
N GLU A 17 4.85 14.11 1.12
CA GLU A 17 5.21 14.58 -0.22
C GLU A 17 6.10 13.59 -0.97
N GLN A 18 6.71 12.64 -0.28
CA GLN A 18 7.53 11.60 -0.90
C GLN A 18 6.78 10.30 -1.14
N VAL A 19 5.52 10.25 -0.79
CA VAL A 19 4.69 9.06 -1.05
C VAL A 19 4.38 9.01 -2.55
N ALA A 20 4.71 7.88 -3.16
CA ALA A 20 4.38 7.62 -4.57
C ALA A 20 3.74 6.24 -4.66
N VAL A 21 2.66 6.14 -5.41
CA VAL A 21 1.92 4.90 -5.56
C VAL A 21 1.70 4.65 -7.04
N SER A 22 1.96 3.44 -7.48
CA SER A 22 1.72 3.03 -8.86
C SER A 22 1.03 1.67 -8.87
N GLU A 23 0.39 1.34 -9.98
CA GLU A 23 -0.27 0.06 -10.17
C GLU A 23 0.36 -0.70 -11.32
N VAL A 24 0.63 -1.97 -11.10
CA VAL A 24 1.07 -2.89 -12.14
C VAL A 24 -0.05 -3.91 -12.30
N ALA A 25 -0.79 -3.80 -13.39
CA ALA A 25 -1.92 -4.68 -13.64
C ALA A 25 -1.46 -5.96 -14.32
N GLY A 26 -1.86 -7.11 -13.75
CA GLY A 26 -1.72 -8.41 -14.37
C GLY A 26 -3.07 -8.88 -14.89
N GLU A 27 -3.12 -10.11 -15.42
CA GLU A 27 -4.37 -10.66 -15.93
C GLU A 27 -5.43 -10.85 -14.87
N ARG A 28 -5.04 -11.29 -13.68
CA ARG A 28 -5.96 -11.64 -12.59
C ARG A 28 -5.75 -10.84 -11.32
N SER A 29 -4.64 -10.14 -11.23
CA SER A 29 -4.30 -9.41 -10.03
C SER A 29 -3.59 -8.12 -10.37
N THR A 30 -3.66 -7.18 -9.44
CA THR A 30 -2.95 -5.91 -9.55
C THR A 30 -2.01 -5.79 -8.36
N VAL A 31 -0.78 -5.39 -8.61
CA VAL A 31 0.17 -5.05 -7.55
C VAL A 31 0.18 -3.54 -7.42
N ILE A 32 -0.09 -3.06 -6.22
CA ILE A 32 -0.01 -1.64 -5.92
C ILE A 32 1.35 -1.42 -5.28
N GLU A 33 2.22 -0.72 -5.98
CA GLU A 33 3.57 -0.44 -5.52
C GLU A 33 3.58 0.86 -4.74
N LEU A 34 4.04 0.79 -3.50
CA LEU A 34 4.11 1.93 -2.60
C LEU A 34 5.57 2.29 -2.34
N LYS A 35 5.91 3.55 -2.58
CA LYS A 35 7.22 4.09 -2.26
C LYS A 35 7.06 5.24 -1.28
N VAL A 36 7.87 5.23 -0.23
CA VAL A 36 7.89 6.30 0.77
C VAL A 36 9.34 6.72 1.01
N ALA A 37 9.54 7.80 1.75
CA ALA A 37 10.88 8.22 2.15
C ALA A 37 11.55 7.07 2.92
N GLU A 38 12.85 6.91 2.75
CA GLU A 38 13.60 5.83 3.38
C GLU A 38 13.37 5.76 4.89
N GLY A 39 13.40 6.91 5.55
CA GLY A 39 13.17 6.99 6.99
C GLY A 39 11.73 6.69 7.42
N ASP A 40 10.80 6.65 6.48
CA ASP A 40 9.38 6.40 6.77
C ASP A 40 8.93 4.96 6.54
N ARG A 41 9.80 4.11 5.99
CA ARG A 41 9.41 2.71 5.71
C ARG A 41 8.92 1.99 6.95
N GLY A 42 9.60 2.16 8.07
CA GLY A 42 9.19 1.54 9.31
C GLY A 42 7.81 1.95 9.77
N LYS A 43 7.36 3.15 9.40
CA LYS A 43 6.04 3.65 9.77
C LYS A 43 4.91 3.01 8.99
N VAL A 44 5.19 2.52 7.79
CA VAL A 44 4.16 1.81 6.99
C VAL A 44 4.27 0.30 7.15
N ILE A 45 5.43 -0.22 7.54
CA ILE A 45 5.60 -1.65 7.80
C ILE A 45 5.09 -1.99 9.21
N GLY A 46 5.52 -1.21 10.20
CA GLY A 46 5.16 -1.44 11.58
C GLY A 46 5.97 -2.56 12.23
N LYS A 47 5.80 -2.70 13.54
CA LYS A 47 6.49 -3.74 14.31
C LYS A 47 6.05 -5.11 13.79
N GLU A 48 7.03 -5.94 13.41
CA GLU A 48 6.76 -7.28 12.89
C GLU A 48 5.86 -7.29 11.66
N GLY A 49 5.82 -6.16 10.94
CA GLY A 49 5.01 -6.04 9.74
C GLY A 49 3.52 -5.90 9.99
N ARG A 50 3.10 -5.54 11.19
CA ARG A 50 1.68 -5.49 11.53
C ARG A 50 0.89 -4.44 10.75
N ILE A 51 1.50 -3.30 10.49
CA ILE A 51 0.81 -2.23 9.76
C ILE A 51 0.62 -2.62 8.30
N ILE A 52 1.67 -3.09 7.64
CA ILE A 52 1.55 -3.48 6.23
C ILE A 52 0.61 -4.67 6.04
N LYS A 53 0.58 -5.60 7.00
CA LYS A 53 -0.37 -6.71 6.96
C LYS A 53 -1.81 -6.22 7.04
N SER A 54 -2.07 -5.22 7.90
CA SER A 54 -3.39 -4.61 8.02
C SER A 54 -3.79 -3.87 6.75
N ILE A 55 -2.86 -3.15 6.14
CA ILE A 55 -3.10 -2.46 4.87
C ILE A 55 -3.46 -3.48 3.80
N ARG A 56 -2.72 -4.58 3.69
CA ARG A 56 -3.02 -5.65 2.74
C ARG A 56 -4.39 -6.25 2.95
N THR A 57 -4.78 -6.44 4.20
CA THR A 57 -6.11 -6.97 4.54
C THR A 57 -7.21 -6.02 4.07
N ILE A 58 -7.06 -4.73 4.30
CA ILE A 58 -8.02 -3.73 3.86
C ILE A 58 -8.13 -3.73 2.34
N ILE A 59 -7.01 -3.73 1.64
CA ILE A 59 -7.00 -3.70 0.17
C ILE A 59 -7.58 -5.00 -0.41
N ASN A 60 -7.23 -6.14 0.17
CA ASN A 60 -7.79 -7.42 -0.28
C ASN A 60 -9.31 -7.45 -0.10
N SER A 61 -9.81 -6.96 1.03
CA SER A 61 -11.25 -6.92 1.31
C SER A 61 -11.98 -5.98 0.36
N ALA A 62 -11.42 -4.80 0.12
CA ALA A 62 -12.02 -3.82 -0.78
C ALA A 62 -12.01 -4.31 -2.23
N SER A 63 -10.92 -4.94 -2.67
CA SER A 63 -10.82 -5.44 -4.04
C SER A 63 -11.72 -6.65 -4.27
N ALA A 64 -11.91 -7.49 -3.26
CA ALA A 64 -12.82 -8.63 -3.34
C ALA A 64 -14.26 -8.19 -3.62
N LYS A 65 -14.69 -7.06 -3.02
CA LYS A 65 -16.01 -6.50 -3.26
C LYS A 65 -16.21 -6.05 -4.71
N LEU A 66 -15.10 -5.75 -5.40
CA LEU A 66 -15.10 -5.33 -6.79
C LEU A 66 -14.79 -6.50 -7.73
N ASP A 67 -14.79 -7.72 -7.21
CA ASP A 67 -14.45 -8.94 -7.94
C ASP A 67 -13.06 -8.87 -8.58
N LYS A 68 -12.12 -8.31 -7.84
CA LYS A 68 -10.73 -8.13 -8.27
C LYS A 68 -9.78 -8.64 -7.21
N ARG A 69 -8.51 -8.79 -7.57
CA ARG A 69 -7.45 -9.09 -6.63
C ARG A 69 -6.40 -7.98 -6.68
N ALA A 70 -6.05 -7.49 -5.53
CA ALA A 70 -5.00 -6.48 -5.42
C ALA A 70 -4.14 -6.77 -4.19
N THR A 71 -2.87 -6.52 -4.30
CA THR A 71 -1.94 -6.61 -3.17
C THR A 71 -1.06 -5.37 -3.15
N VAL A 72 -0.40 -5.12 -2.03
CA VAL A 72 0.46 -3.97 -1.84
C VAL A 72 1.89 -4.43 -1.60
N GLU A 73 2.83 -3.87 -2.36
CA GLU A 73 4.26 -4.11 -2.19
C GLU A 73 4.95 -2.79 -1.88
N ILE A 74 5.84 -2.81 -0.90
CA ILE A 74 6.66 -1.64 -0.60
C ILE A 74 7.94 -1.77 -1.40
N ILE A 75 8.22 -0.77 -2.22
CA ILE A 75 9.41 -0.75 -3.07
C ILE A 75 10.42 0.27 -2.56
N GLU A 76 11.66 0.07 -2.93
CA GLU A 76 12.76 0.96 -2.52
C GLU A 76 13.01 2.10 -3.48
#